data_5b4255f2573be3fa619249afff6ba093
#
_entry.id   5b4255f2573be3fa619249afff6ba093
#
_cell.length_a   1.000
_cell.length_b   1.000
_cell.length_c   1.000
_cell.angle_alpha   90.00
_cell.angle_beta   90.00
_cell.angle_gamma   90.00
#
_symmetry.space_group_name_H-M   'P 1'
#
loop_
_entity.id
_entity.type
_entity.pdbx_description
1 polymer ?
#
loop_
_entity_poly.entity_id
_entity_poly.type
_entity_poly.pdbx_seq_one_letter_code
_entity_poly.pdbx_strand_id
1 'polypeptide(L)'
;AEENYDKKYTAETRAALAEALANDVSGKKYSEQGVVDAATQAINDAVAALELMTYTATFYVDGAVHATVTAKVGEQIVAPADPAKEGYIFKGWDKEVGKMGVEDVSFNAEFEEATGIAYTVEVYTMDVNGNYGAAETKTLYGTTGATVNADTTAAEGFTFDESADNVVSGEIAADGSLVLKVYFARNQYKLTVDGVESMVYYGASLEFADPIKENETFAGWDPALPETMPAHDVTVVSTWIKADADYTEYKAARAHAEGIVNDSEYPY
;
A
#
# COMPACT_ATOMS: atom_id res chain seq x y z
N ALA A 1 51.46 36.99 4.01
CA ALA A 1 51.25 35.89 4.95
C ALA A 1 50.23 34.93 4.36
N GLU A 2 50.43 33.61 4.51
CA GLU A 2 49.47 32.58 4.05
C GLU A 2 48.17 32.74 4.86
N GLU A 3 47.03 32.80 4.16
CA GLU A 3 45.73 32.91 4.81
C GLU A 3 45.46 31.64 5.66
N ASN A 4 45.00 31.85 6.90
CA ASN A 4 44.74 30.78 7.86
C ASN A 4 46.00 29.96 8.30
N TYR A 5 47.21 30.54 8.20
CA TYR A 5 48.47 29.90 8.62
C TYR A 5 48.39 29.31 10.06
N ASP A 6 47.75 30.05 10.96
CA ASP A 6 47.51 29.67 12.35
C ASP A 6 46.55 28.50 12.55
N LYS A 7 45.66 28.25 11.62
CA LYS A 7 44.70 27.15 11.58
C LYS A 7 45.19 25.96 10.74
N LYS A 8 46.18 26.19 9.87
CA LYS A 8 46.69 25.18 8.94
C LYS A 8 47.76 24.31 9.54
N TYR A 9 48.65 24.89 10.34
CA TYR A 9 49.80 24.20 10.93
C TYR A 9 49.73 24.19 12.45
N THR A 10 50.34 23.16 13.07
CA THR A 10 50.35 22.98 14.53
C THR A 10 51.10 24.15 15.21
N ALA A 11 50.66 24.51 16.41
CA ALA A 11 51.28 25.62 17.15
C ALA A 11 52.78 25.37 17.44
N GLU A 12 53.18 24.11 17.69
CA GLU A 12 54.55 23.68 17.97
C GLU A 12 55.46 23.94 16.77
N THR A 13 55.09 23.49 15.56
CA THR A 13 55.94 23.65 14.37
C THR A 13 55.93 25.08 13.86
N ARG A 14 54.85 25.85 14.09
CA ARG A 14 54.83 27.31 13.82
C ARG A 14 55.79 28.09 14.75
N ALA A 15 55.86 27.68 16.04
CA ALA A 15 56.76 28.31 16.99
C ALA A 15 58.24 28.06 16.61
N ALA A 16 58.57 26.80 16.21
CA ALA A 16 59.93 26.47 15.73
C ALA A 16 60.32 27.29 14.48
N LEU A 17 59.40 27.51 13.52
CA LEU A 17 59.67 28.35 12.37
C LEU A 17 59.82 29.81 12.77
N ALA A 18 59.02 30.32 13.71
CA ALA A 18 59.12 31.69 14.19
C ALA A 18 60.48 31.91 14.92
N GLU A 19 60.96 30.94 15.68
CA GLU A 19 62.31 30.99 16.33
C GLU A 19 63.43 31.01 15.28
N ALA A 20 63.37 30.14 14.26
CA ALA A 20 64.35 30.15 13.18
C ALA A 20 64.38 31.51 12.40
N LEU A 21 63.21 32.12 12.17
CA LEU A 21 63.09 33.43 11.50
C LEU A 21 63.56 34.60 12.37
N ALA A 22 63.50 34.46 13.71
CA ALA A 22 63.99 35.49 14.64
C ALA A 22 65.50 35.60 14.67
N ASN A 23 66.24 34.62 14.16
CA ASN A 23 67.67 34.63 14.06
C ASN A 23 68.16 35.57 12.92
N ASP A 24 68.27 36.84 13.22
CA ASP A 24 68.69 37.87 12.24
C ASP A 24 70.23 37.81 12.04
N VAL A 25 70.62 37.44 10.84
CA VAL A 25 72.03 37.38 10.38
C VAL A 25 72.39 38.52 9.42
N SER A 26 71.54 39.53 9.36
CA SER A 26 71.80 40.70 8.54
C SER A 26 73.13 41.45 8.98
N GLY A 27 73.88 41.95 8.03
CA GLY A 27 75.14 42.68 8.29
C GLY A 27 76.35 41.74 8.55
N LYS A 28 76.24 40.44 8.46
CA LYS A 28 77.39 39.50 8.53
C LYS A 28 78.32 39.72 7.35
N LYS A 29 79.68 39.56 7.60
CA LYS A 29 80.69 39.64 6.58
C LYS A 29 80.88 38.34 5.86
N TYR A 30 81.54 38.33 4.68
CA TYR A 30 81.82 37.13 3.92
C TYR A 30 82.58 36.04 4.72
N SER A 31 83.49 36.45 5.64
CA SER A 31 84.18 35.55 6.55
C SER A 31 83.26 34.86 7.53
N GLU A 32 82.02 35.26 7.69
CA GLU A 32 80.99 34.66 8.55
C GLU A 32 79.93 33.91 7.72
N GLN A 33 80.22 33.54 6.48
CA GLN A 33 79.31 32.86 5.58
C GLN A 33 78.70 31.59 6.23
N GLY A 34 79.47 30.84 6.99
CA GLY A 34 78.99 29.68 7.70
C GLY A 34 77.86 29.97 8.70
N VAL A 35 77.77 31.16 9.29
CA VAL A 35 76.68 31.58 10.17
C VAL A 35 75.41 31.82 9.37
N VAL A 36 75.55 32.44 8.18
CA VAL A 36 74.42 32.69 7.26
C VAL A 36 73.87 31.35 6.72
N ASP A 37 74.80 30.46 6.34
CA ASP A 37 74.41 29.11 5.84
C ASP A 37 73.67 28.29 6.90
N ALA A 38 74.12 28.31 8.15
CA ALA A 38 73.48 27.63 9.27
C ALA A 38 72.08 28.21 9.56
N ALA A 39 71.91 29.55 9.52
CA ALA A 39 70.61 30.16 9.71
C ALA A 39 69.66 29.82 8.56
N THR A 40 70.18 29.84 7.33
CA THR A 40 69.39 29.41 6.14
C THR A 40 68.92 27.94 6.28
N GLN A 41 69.83 27.05 6.72
CA GLN A 41 69.48 25.65 6.94
C GLN A 41 68.41 25.50 8.01
N ALA A 42 68.54 26.22 9.14
CA ALA A 42 67.56 26.17 10.23
C ALA A 42 66.14 26.60 9.78
N ILE A 43 66.06 27.65 8.95
CA ILE A 43 64.76 28.06 8.38
C ILE A 43 64.22 26.98 7.45
N ASN A 44 65.02 26.41 6.55
CA ASN A 44 64.58 25.36 5.64
C ASN A 44 64.10 24.10 6.41
N ASP A 45 64.83 23.70 7.43
CA ASP A 45 64.48 22.55 8.30
C ASP A 45 63.15 22.83 9.04
N ALA A 46 62.95 24.03 9.58
CA ALA A 46 61.74 24.42 10.24
C ALA A 46 60.53 24.49 9.27
N VAL A 47 60.72 24.93 8.02
CA VAL A 47 59.69 24.88 7.00
C VAL A 47 59.35 23.45 6.62
N ALA A 48 60.37 22.59 6.46
CA ALA A 48 60.15 21.17 6.15
C ALA A 48 59.49 20.40 7.31
N ALA A 49 59.64 20.84 8.55
CA ALA A 49 59.06 20.25 9.75
C ALA A 49 57.61 20.75 10.02
N LEU A 50 57.02 21.65 9.20
CA LEU A 50 55.67 22.12 9.42
C LEU A 50 54.65 20.99 9.32
N GLU A 51 53.91 20.76 10.42
CA GLU A 51 52.85 19.73 10.50
C GLU A 51 51.47 20.34 10.34
N LEU A 52 50.68 19.74 9.44
CA LEU A 52 49.29 20.13 9.23
C LEU A 52 48.45 19.77 10.44
N MET A 53 47.54 20.66 10.83
CA MET A 53 46.52 20.42 11.84
C MET A 53 45.52 19.37 11.36
N THR A 54 44.97 18.64 12.34
CA THR A 54 43.92 17.67 12.13
C THR A 54 42.59 18.24 12.65
N TYR A 55 41.54 18.12 11.83
CA TYR A 55 40.16 18.52 12.16
C TYR A 55 39.23 17.34 12.08
N THR A 56 38.05 17.50 12.68
CA THR A 56 37.02 16.47 12.76
C THR A 56 35.90 16.76 11.76
N ALA A 57 35.54 15.74 10.98
CA ALA A 57 34.31 15.69 10.20
C ALA A 57 33.29 14.86 10.97
N THR A 58 32.14 15.42 11.32
CA THR A 58 31.06 14.74 12.03
C THR A 58 29.88 14.52 11.10
N PHE A 59 29.44 13.28 10.99
CA PHE A 59 28.31 12.85 10.15
C PHE A 59 27.10 12.59 11.04
N TYR A 60 25.96 13.20 10.71
CA TYR A 60 24.73 13.12 11.49
C TYR A 60 23.61 12.42 10.70
N VAL A 61 22.83 11.62 11.42
CA VAL A 61 21.57 11.05 10.94
C VAL A 61 20.47 11.46 11.92
N ASP A 62 19.45 12.14 11.43
CA ASP A 62 18.35 12.67 12.26
C ASP A 62 18.83 13.42 13.52
N GLY A 63 19.92 14.17 13.38
CA GLY A 63 20.53 14.96 14.47
C GLY A 63 21.40 14.16 15.46
N ALA A 64 21.48 12.83 15.32
CA ALA A 64 22.38 11.98 16.10
C ALA A 64 23.70 11.77 15.36
N VAL A 65 24.81 11.69 16.10
CA VAL A 65 26.12 11.37 15.52
C VAL A 65 26.14 9.96 14.99
N HIS A 66 26.28 9.82 13.68
CA HIS A 66 26.44 8.53 13.00
C HIS A 66 27.91 8.09 12.97
N ALA A 67 28.81 9.01 12.62
CA ALA A 67 30.24 8.76 12.58
C ALA A 67 31.05 10.03 12.76
N THR A 68 32.30 9.90 13.17
CA THR A 68 33.32 10.95 13.17
C THR A 68 34.55 10.48 12.43
N VAL A 69 35.16 11.32 11.62
CA VAL A 69 36.39 11.05 10.88
C VAL A 69 37.32 12.23 11.08
N THR A 70 38.58 11.96 11.38
CA THR A 70 39.63 12.98 11.48
C THR A 70 40.48 12.98 10.22
N ALA A 71 40.86 14.15 9.74
CA ALA A 71 41.74 14.30 8.59
C ALA A 71 42.63 15.53 8.76
N LYS A 72 43.82 15.52 8.19
CA LYS A 72 44.71 16.71 8.14
C LYS A 72 44.17 17.73 7.12
N VAL A 73 44.48 18.97 7.34
CA VAL A 73 44.16 20.07 6.38
C VAL A 73 44.58 19.66 4.96
N GLY A 74 43.64 19.75 4.00
CA GLY A 74 43.85 19.38 2.60
C GLY A 74 43.77 17.90 2.28
N GLU A 75 43.66 17.01 3.28
CA GLU A 75 43.45 15.59 3.10
C GLU A 75 41.97 15.29 2.73
N GLN A 76 41.74 14.28 1.90
CA GLN A 76 40.39 13.85 1.53
C GLN A 76 39.66 13.25 2.76
N ILE A 77 38.48 13.77 3.05
CA ILE A 77 37.60 13.19 4.06
C ILE A 77 37.00 11.89 3.46
N VAL A 78 37.16 10.78 4.17
CA VAL A 78 36.54 9.51 3.77
C VAL A 78 35.18 9.40 4.45
N ALA A 79 34.11 9.47 3.66
CA ALA A 79 32.76 9.32 4.19
C ALA A 79 32.58 7.94 4.84
N PRO A 80 31.77 7.80 5.90
CA PRO A 80 31.37 6.51 6.44
C PRO A 80 30.48 5.75 5.44
N ALA A 81 30.17 4.49 5.75
CA ALA A 81 29.15 3.74 5.00
C ALA A 81 27.82 4.48 5.03
N ASP A 82 27.04 4.32 3.95
CA ASP A 82 25.72 4.93 3.83
C ASP A 82 24.82 4.48 4.99
N PRO A 83 24.16 5.41 5.69
CA PRO A 83 23.27 5.06 6.77
C PRO A 83 21.97 4.44 6.24
N ALA A 84 21.47 3.41 6.97
CA ALA A 84 20.16 2.82 6.70
C ALA A 84 19.09 3.46 7.60
N LYS A 85 17.94 3.78 6.99
CA LYS A 85 16.75 4.25 7.69
C LYS A 85 15.54 3.53 7.12
N GLU A 86 14.79 2.86 7.98
CA GLU A 86 13.63 2.06 7.58
C GLU A 86 12.59 2.93 6.86
N GLY A 87 12.14 2.48 5.69
CA GLY A 87 11.19 3.21 4.86
C GLY A 87 11.75 4.38 4.08
N TYR A 88 13.05 4.59 4.11
CA TYR A 88 13.70 5.70 3.42
C TYR A 88 14.89 5.23 2.58
N ILE A 89 15.20 6.00 1.54
CA ILE A 89 16.36 5.80 0.66
C ILE A 89 17.35 6.94 0.96
N PHE A 90 18.59 6.59 1.30
CA PHE A 90 19.66 7.57 1.47
C PHE A 90 19.99 8.25 0.15
N LYS A 91 19.97 9.59 0.11
CA LYS A 91 20.24 10.42 -1.09
C LYS A 91 21.65 10.97 -1.12
N GLY A 92 22.31 10.98 0.02
CA GLY A 92 23.61 11.57 0.18
C GLY A 92 23.72 12.44 1.44
N TRP A 93 24.82 13.12 1.56
CA TRP A 93 25.04 14.13 2.60
C TRP A 93 24.62 15.52 2.09
N ASP A 94 24.19 16.39 2.99
CA ASP A 94 23.68 17.75 2.69
C ASP A 94 24.68 18.65 1.91
N LYS A 95 25.93 18.22 1.81
CA LYS A 95 26.98 18.86 1.01
C LYS A 95 28.02 17.85 0.56
N GLU A 96 28.81 18.22 -0.43
CA GLU A 96 29.89 17.36 -0.95
C GLU A 96 30.94 17.07 0.11
N VAL A 97 31.29 15.79 0.28
CA VAL A 97 32.38 15.34 1.16
C VAL A 97 33.71 15.48 0.42
N GLY A 98 34.32 16.63 0.60
CA GLY A 98 35.57 17.03 -0.05
C GLY A 98 36.80 16.85 0.82
N LYS A 99 37.75 17.79 0.67
CA LYS A 99 38.96 17.86 1.48
C LYS A 99 38.72 18.57 2.80
N MET A 100 39.45 18.18 3.85
CA MET A 100 39.41 18.84 5.15
C MET A 100 39.89 20.28 5.03
N GLY A 101 39.06 21.20 5.52
CA GLY A 101 39.37 22.59 5.65
C GLY A 101 40.25 22.91 6.88
N VAL A 102 40.18 24.17 7.33
CA VAL A 102 40.92 24.68 8.51
C VAL A 102 40.02 24.81 9.74
N GLU A 103 38.95 24.02 9.81
CA GLU A 103 38.00 23.94 10.92
C GLU A 103 37.23 22.63 10.87
N ASP A 104 36.59 22.26 11.97
CA ASP A 104 35.71 21.10 12.04
C ASP A 104 34.51 21.31 11.09
N VAL A 105 34.02 20.21 10.51
CA VAL A 105 32.92 20.22 9.55
C VAL A 105 31.85 19.19 9.94
N SER A 106 30.61 19.50 9.70
CA SER A 106 29.49 18.57 9.90
C SER A 106 28.77 18.29 8.59
N PHE A 107 28.26 17.07 8.45
CA PHE A 107 27.45 16.58 7.34
C PHE A 107 26.16 15.99 7.90
N ASN A 108 25.01 16.30 7.28
CA ASN A 108 23.73 15.72 7.64
C ASN A 108 23.26 14.79 6.51
N ALA A 109 22.75 13.61 6.89
CA ALA A 109 22.20 12.68 5.94
C ALA A 109 20.87 13.23 5.38
N GLU A 110 20.69 13.13 4.07
CA GLU A 110 19.46 13.41 3.37
C GLU A 110 18.80 12.10 2.92
N PHE A 111 17.49 11.98 3.16
CA PHE A 111 16.69 10.82 2.84
C PHE A 111 15.45 11.22 2.05
N GLU A 112 14.99 10.31 1.20
CA GLU A 112 13.66 10.39 0.61
C GLU A 112 12.82 9.16 1.02
N GLU A 113 11.50 9.30 1.04
CA GLU A 113 10.59 8.19 1.33
C GLU A 113 10.69 7.10 0.27
N ALA A 114 10.75 5.83 0.71
CA ALA A 114 10.78 4.70 -0.20
C ALA A 114 9.44 4.58 -0.94
N THR A 115 9.49 4.37 -2.26
CA THR A 115 8.33 4.17 -3.13
C THR A 115 8.20 2.71 -3.53
N GLY A 116 7.00 2.33 -4.02
CA GLY A 116 6.76 0.94 -4.46
C GLY A 116 6.61 -0.05 -3.31
N ILE A 117 6.28 0.44 -2.11
CA ILE A 117 5.96 -0.41 -0.96
C ILE A 117 4.59 -1.03 -1.17
N ALA A 118 4.52 -2.36 -1.07
CA ALA A 118 3.28 -3.11 -1.21
C ALA A 118 2.36 -2.89 -0.01
N TYR A 119 1.04 -2.87 -0.25
CA TYR A 119 0.02 -3.03 0.76
C TYR A 119 -1.14 -3.87 0.21
N THR A 120 -1.93 -4.45 1.09
CA THR A 120 -3.02 -5.36 0.71
C THR A 120 -4.37 -4.70 0.94
N VAL A 121 -5.32 -4.91 0.02
CA VAL A 121 -6.73 -4.63 0.21
C VAL A 121 -7.48 -5.96 0.18
N GLU A 122 -8.17 -6.28 1.25
CA GLU A 122 -9.04 -7.45 1.41
C GLU A 122 -10.50 -7.01 1.23
N VAL A 123 -11.18 -7.59 0.24
CA VAL A 123 -12.59 -7.32 -0.05
C VAL A 123 -13.41 -8.54 0.33
N TYR A 124 -14.32 -8.38 1.29
CA TYR A 124 -15.23 -9.42 1.75
C TYR A 124 -16.62 -9.15 1.19
N THR A 125 -17.14 -10.10 0.43
CA THR A 125 -18.49 -10.03 -0.14
C THR A 125 -19.39 -11.09 0.51
N MET A 126 -20.55 -10.69 1.02
CA MET A 126 -21.52 -11.59 1.63
C MET A 126 -22.10 -12.54 0.58
N ASP A 127 -22.19 -13.81 0.89
CA ASP A 127 -22.80 -14.84 0.04
C ASP A 127 -24.36 -14.81 0.08
N VAL A 128 -25.01 -15.68 -0.67
CA VAL A 128 -26.47 -15.79 -0.71
C VAL A 128 -27.10 -16.37 0.57
N ASN A 129 -26.29 -16.82 1.52
CA ASN A 129 -26.72 -17.34 2.82
C ASN A 129 -26.49 -16.32 3.95
N GLY A 130 -25.99 -15.14 3.62
CA GLY A 130 -25.72 -14.08 4.59
C GLY A 130 -24.38 -14.19 5.31
N ASN A 131 -23.42 -14.94 4.76
CA ASN A 131 -22.11 -15.14 5.39
C ASN A 131 -20.99 -14.46 4.57
N TYR A 132 -20.00 -13.92 5.28
CA TYR A 132 -18.74 -13.49 4.67
C TYR A 132 -17.80 -14.69 4.55
N GLY A 133 -17.35 -14.95 3.34
CA GLY A 133 -16.37 -15.99 3.02
C GLY A 133 -14.93 -15.49 3.07
N ALA A 134 -14.06 -16.15 2.32
CA ALA A 134 -12.68 -15.68 2.11
C ALA A 134 -12.67 -14.36 1.34
N ALA A 135 -11.73 -13.47 1.71
CA ALA A 135 -11.55 -12.20 1.00
C ALA A 135 -11.03 -12.39 -0.42
N GLU A 136 -11.47 -11.57 -1.33
CA GLU A 136 -10.71 -11.26 -2.54
C GLU A 136 -9.60 -10.29 -2.18
N THR A 137 -8.34 -10.66 -2.46
CA THR A 137 -7.17 -9.86 -2.10
C THR A 137 -6.57 -9.16 -3.31
N LYS A 138 -6.21 -7.89 -3.11
CA LYS A 138 -5.54 -7.07 -4.12
C LYS A 138 -4.30 -6.43 -3.52
N THR A 139 -3.14 -6.62 -4.15
CA THR A 139 -1.90 -5.93 -3.77
C THR A 139 -1.80 -4.63 -4.56
N LEU A 140 -1.60 -3.54 -3.84
CA LEU A 140 -1.35 -2.19 -4.38
C LEU A 140 0.00 -1.69 -3.88
N TYR A 141 0.49 -0.60 -4.46
CA TYR A 141 1.81 -0.05 -4.14
C TYR A 141 1.72 1.45 -3.91
N GLY A 142 2.54 1.95 -2.98
CA GLY A 142 2.61 3.37 -2.69
C GLY A 142 3.92 3.77 -2.04
N THR A 143 3.93 4.95 -1.45
CA THR A 143 5.09 5.54 -0.75
C THR A 143 4.94 5.31 0.75
N THR A 144 6.02 4.99 1.44
CA THR A 144 6.05 4.88 2.92
C THR A 144 5.46 6.13 3.57
N GLY A 145 4.64 5.96 4.61
CA GLY A 145 4.00 7.06 5.33
C GLY A 145 2.80 7.69 4.61
N ALA A 146 2.56 7.36 3.33
CA ALA A 146 1.39 7.87 2.62
C ALA A 146 0.10 7.24 3.17
N THR A 147 -0.91 8.06 3.43
CA THR A 147 -2.26 7.58 3.78
C THR A 147 -2.97 7.12 2.52
N VAL A 148 -3.49 5.89 2.54
CA VAL A 148 -4.29 5.30 1.46
C VAL A 148 -5.67 4.91 1.96
N ASN A 149 -6.64 4.87 1.04
CA ASN A 149 -8.02 4.52 1.35
C ASN A 149 -8.47 3.37 0.45
N ALA A 150 -9.24 2.45 1.02
CA ALA A 150 -9.94 1.42 0.26
C ALA A 150 -11.18 2.01 -0.44
N ASP A 151 -11.54 1.46 -1.59
CA ASP A 151 -12.78 1.80 -2.27
C ASP A 151 -13.96 1.15 -1.53
N THR A 152 -14.92 1.96 -1.09
CA THR A 152 -16.14 1.54 -0.40
C THR A 152 -17.38 1.58 -1.33
N THR A 153 -17.18 1.76 -2.63
CA THR A 153 -18.25 1.78 -3.61
C THR A 153 -18.80 0.37 -3.82
N ALA A 154 -20.04 0.15 -3.41
CA ALA A 154 -20.70 -1.14 -3.55
C ALA A 154 -21.16 -1.39 -4.99
N ALA A 155 -21.04 -2.64 -5.46
CA ALA A 155 -21.65 -3.10 -6.70
C ALA A 155 -23.17 -3.22 -6.56
N GLU A 156 -23.88 -3.36 -7.70
CA GLU A 156 -25.32 -3.61 -7.71
C GLU A 156 -25.69 -4.82 -6.83
N GLY A 157 -26.74 -4.69 -6.05
CA GLY A 157 -27.20 -5.72 -5.12
C GLY A 157 -26.40 -5.86 -3.83
N PHE A 158 -25.44 -4.96 -3.59
CA PHE A 158 -24.66 -4.89 -2.36
C PHE A 158 -24.70 -3.51 -1.73
N THR A 159 -24.34 -3.46 -0.46
CA THR A 159 -24.17 -2.22 0.32
C THR A 159 -22.90 -2.35 1.16
N PHE A 160 -22.14 -1.25 1.29
CA PHE A 160 -21.01 -1.22 2.22
C PHE A 160 -21.52 -1.47 3.65
N ASP A 161 -20.97 -2.48 4.32
CA ASP A 161 -21.39 -2.87 5.67
C ASP A 161 -20.61 -2.07 6.73
N GLU A 162 -21.17 -0.94 7.14
CA GLU A 162 -20.57 -0.08 8.17
C GLU A 162 -20.43 -0.78 9.54
N SER A 163 -21.20 -1.84 9.78
CA SER A 163 -21.19 -2.59 11.05
C SER A 163 -20.08 -3.64 11.14
N ALA A 164 -19.43 -3.97 10.01
CA ALA A 164 -18.36 -4.95 9.94
C ALA A 164 -17.01 -4.36 10.42
N ASP A 165 -16.04 -5.24 10.62
CA ASP A 165 -14.69 -4.87 11.08
C ASP A 165 -13.82 -4.30 9.93
N ASN A 166 -14.25 -3.15 9.43
CA ASN A 166 -13.61 -2.46 8.32
C ASN A 166 -12.32 -1.76 8.75
N VAL A 167 -11.33 -1.78 7.86
CA VAL A 167 -10.12 -0.95 7.91
C VAL A 167 -10.04 -0.20 6.58
N VAL A 168 -10.75 0.92 6.48
CA VAL A 168 -10.92 1.64 5.20
C VAL A 168 -9.77 2.60 4.88
N SER A 169 -8.90 2.91 5.83
CA SER A 169 -7.79 3.84 5.66
C SER A 169 -6.62 3.43 6.54
N GLY A 170 -5.39 3.73 6.09
CA GLY A 170 -4.17 3.49 6.85
C GLY A 170 -2.96 4.12 6.18
N GLU A 171 -1.87 4.24 6.94
CA GLU A 171 -0.57 4.68 6.42
C GLU A 171 0.24 3.48 5.96
N ILE A 172 0.91 3.60 4.81
CA ILE A 172 1.77 2.54 4.26
C ILE A 172 2.99 2.39 5.17
N ALA A 173 3.06 1.26 5.87
CA ALA A 173 4.21 0.90 6.67
C ALA A 173 5.39 0.49 5.77
N ALA A 174 6.61 0.83 6.18
CA ALA A 174 7.84 0.55 5.43
C ALA A 174 8.05 -0.94 5.12
N ASP A 175 7.58 -1.82 6.00
CA ASP A 175 7.65 -3.28 5.89
C ASP A 175 6.58 -3.91 4.99
N GLY A 176 5.65 -3.10 4.46
CA GLY A 176 4.55 -3.57 3.61
C GLY A 176 3.43 -4.29 4.37
N SER A 177 3.34 -4.14 5.68
CA SER A 177 2.38 -4.85 6.53
C SER A 177 0.95 -4.29 6.50
N LEU A 178 0.70 -3.14 5.87
CA LEU A 178 -0.64 -2.53 5.83
C LEU A 178 -1.63 -3.44 5.11
N VAL A 179 -2.73 -3.74 5.80
CA VAL A 179 -3.90 -4.45 5.25
C VAL A 179 -5.14 -3.60 5.47
N LEU A 180 -5.75 -3.14 4.38
CA LEU A 180 -7.08 -2.52 4.39
C LEU A 180 -8.14 -3.60 4.22
N LYS A 181 -9.31 -3.43 4.86
CA LYS A 181 -10.42 -4.39 4.84
C LYS A 181 -11.72 -3.67 4.56
N VAL A 182 -12.49 -4.19 3.62
CA VAL A 182 -13.83 -3.69 3.30
C VAL A 182 -14.81 -4.83 3.17
N TYR A 183 -16.01 -4.64 3.72
CA TYR A 183 -17.08 -5.61 3.73
C TYR A 183 -18.28 -5.07 2.97
N PHE A 184 -18.84 -5.89 2.07
CA PHE A 184 -20.06 -5.58 1.33
C PHE A 184 -21.15 -6.58 1.67
N ALA A 185 -22.18 -6.11 2.39
CA ALA A 185 -23.37 -6.88 2.68
C ALA A 185 -24.20 -7.08 1.40
N ARG A 186 -24.74 -8.27 1.21
CA ARG A 186 -25.66 -8.58 0.14
C ARG A 186 -27.04 -8.10 0.51
N ASN A 187 -27.68 -7.32 -0.37
CA ASN A 187 -29.02 -6.79 -0.14
C ASN A 187 -30.06 -7.90 -0.24
N GLN A 188 -31.13 -7.74 0.52
CA GLN A 188 -32.33 -8.56 0.40
C GLN A 188 -33.43 -7.76 -0.27
N TYR A 189 -34.19 -8.43 -1.11
CA TYR A 189 -35.35 -7.86 -1.80
C TYR A 189 -36.56 -8.73 -1.50
N LYS A 190 -37.73 -8.11 -1.57
CA LYS A 190 -39.00 -8.79 -1.31
C LYS A 190 -39.41 -9.61 -2.51
N LEU A 191 -39.67 -10.89 -2.27
CA LEU A 191 -40.31 -11.81 -3.22
C LEU A 191 -41.74 -12.08 -2.76
N THR A 192 -42.71 -11.82 -3.61
CA THR A 192 -44.12 -12.11 -3.37
C THR A 192 -44.56 -13.17 -4.35
N VAL A 193 -44.96 -14.34 -3.89
CA VAL A 193 -45.47 -15.46 -4.70
C VAL A 193 -46.89 -15.76 -4.25
N ASP A 194 -47.90 -15.55 -5.14
CA ASP A 194 -49.32 -15.72 -4.82
C ASP A 194 -49.77 -14.98 -3.55
N GLY A 195 -49.18 -13.77 -3.31
CA GLY A 195 -49.46 -12.97 -2.12
C GLY A 195 -48.70 -13.34 -0.86
N VAL A 196 -47.86 -14.38 -0.88
CA VAL A 196 -46.95 -14.74 0.23
C VAL A 196 -45.61 -14.01 0.07
N GLU A 197 -45.24 -13.23 1.07
CA GLU A 197 -44.02 -12.41 1.05
C GLU A 197 -42.86 -13.13 1.76
N SER A 198 -41.66 -13.00 1.20
CA SER A 198 -40.39 -13.43 1.81
C SER A 198 -39.26 -12.45 1.42
N MET A 199 -38.23 -12.36 2.27
CA MET A 199 -37.00 -11.61 1.95
C MET A 199 -35.96 -12.58 1.41
N VAL A 200 -35.43 -12.27 0.23
CA VAL A 200 -34.49 -13.13 -0.49
C VAL A 200 -33.26 -12.33 -0.86
N TYR A 201 -32.07 -12.90 -0.63
CA TYR A 201 -30.82 -12.25 -1.00
C TYR A 201 -30.67 -12.10 -2.50
N TYR A 202 -30.15 -10.96 -2.94
CA TYR A 202 -29.79 -10.72 -4.34
C TYR A 202 -28.99 -11.88 -4.94
N GLY A 203 -29.35 -12.34 -6.12
CA GLY A 203 -28.69 -13.44 -6.83
C GLY A 203 -28.95 -14.85 -6.26
N ALA A 204 -29.76 -14.99 -5.21
CA ALA A 204 -30.18 -16.31 -4.75
C ALA A 204 -31.08 -16.97 -5.78
N SER A 205 -30.93 -18.28 -6.00
CA SER A 205 -31.78 -19.08 -6.91
C SER A 205 -33.24 -19.06 -6.48
N LEU A 206 -34.14 -18.85 -7.44
CA LEU A 206 -35.60 -18.85 -7.24
C LEU A 206 -36.19 -20.10 -7.86
N GLU A 207 -36.07 -21.23 -7.16
CA GLU A 207 -36.63 -22.50 -7.58
C GLU A 207 -37.90 -22.80 -6.76
N PHE A 208 -39.05 -22.94 -7.45
CA PHE A 208 -40.32 -23.35 -6.87
C PHE A 208 -40.84 -24.60 -7.58
N ALA A 209 -41.33 -25.54 -6.80
CA ALA A 209 -42.12 -26.63 -7.37
C ALA A 209 -43.42 -26.07 -7.93
N ASP A 210 -43.88 -26.63 -9.04
CA ASP A 210 -45.17 -26.26 -9.63
C ASP A 210 -46.29 -26.47 -8.59
N PRO A 211 -47.06 -25.42 -8.32
CA PRO A 211 -48.18 -25.54 -7.40
C PRO A 211 -49.25 -26.49 -7.96
N ILE A 212 -50.03 -27.14 -7.08
CA ILE A 212 -51.05 -28.07 -7.43
C ILE A 212 -52.42 -27.46 -7.09
N LYS A 213 -53.35 -27.52 -8.04
CA LYS A 213 -54.75 -27.11 -7.86
C LYS A 213 -55.68 -28.11 -8.49
N GLU A 214 -56.74 -28.45 -7.78
CA GLU A 214 -57.72 -29.43 -8.25
C GLU A 214 -58.42 -28.97 -9.55
N ASN A 215 -58.45 -29.83 -10.54
CA ASN A 215 -59.07 -29.63 -11.84
C ASN A 215 -58.46 -28.44 -12.68
N GLU A 216 -57.26 -28.04 -12.32
CA GLU A 216 -56.52 -27.01 -13.11
C GLU A 216 -55.06 -27.48 -13.29
N THR A 217 -54.48 -27.13 -14.43
CA THR A 217 -53.05 -27.41 -14.71
C THR A 217 -52.29 -26.08 -14.59
N PHE A 218 -51.18 -26.12 -13.85
CA PHE A 218 -50.28 -24.96 -13.74
C PHE A 218 -49.76 -24.57 -15.13
N ALA A 219 -49.91 -23.31 -15.50
CA ALA A 219 -49.52 -22.77 -16.80
C ALA A 219 -48.26 -21.89 -16.76
N GLY A 220 -47.72 -21.67 -15.55
CA GLY A 220 -46.55 -20.83 -15.32
C GLY A 220 -46.82 -19.65 -14.39
N TRP A 221 -45.80 -18.87 -14.18
CA TRP A 221 -45.85 -17.65 -13.37
C TRP A 221 -46.10 -16.42 -14.25
N ASP A 222 -46.86 -15.44 -13.77
CA ASP A 222 -47.10 -14.15 -14.43
C ASP A 222 -46.81 -12.99 -13.45
N PRO A 223 -45.84 -12.11 -13.72
CA PRO A 223 -44.81 -12.24 -14.76
C PRO A 223 -43.95 -13.50 -14.57
N ALA A 224 -43.20 -13.89 -15.60
CA ALA A 224 -42.29 -15.04 -15.49
C ALA A 224 -41.36 -14.90 -14.30
N LEU A 225 -41.23 -15.98 -13.50
CA LEU A 225 -40.30 -16.03 -12.35
C LEU A 225 -38.87 -15.93 -12.89
N PRO A 226 -38.05 -14.97 -12.40
CA PRO A 226 -36.63 -14.94 -12.76
C PRO A 226 -35.87 -16.13 -12.16
N GLU A 227 -34.78 -16.57 -12.78
CA GLU A 227 -33.95 -17.69 -12.29
C GLU A 227 -33.28 -17.36 -10.94
N THR A 228 -32.92 -16.07 -10.74
CA THR A 228 -32.29 -15.58 -9.50
C THR A 228 -32.93 -14.27 -9.07
N MET A 229 -32.87 -13.95 -7.78
CA MET A 229 -33.39 -12.71 -7.22
C MET A 229 -32.67 -11.49 -7.79
N PRO A 230 -33.36 -10.63 -8.52
CA PRO A 230 -32.77 -9.38 -9.06
C PRO A 230 -32.58 -8.32 -7.97
N ALA A 231 -31.96 -7.19 -8.33
CA ALA A 231 -31.71 -6.07 -7.41
C ALA A 231 -32.96 -5.18 -7.20
N HIS A 232 -34.16 -5.78 -7.19
CA HIS A 232 -35.43 -5.14 -6.92
C HIS A 232 -36.46 -6.16 -6.45
N ASP A 233 -37.54 -5.70 -5.86
CA ASP A 233 -38.67 -6.54 -5.43
C ASP A 233 -39.32 -7.25 -6.62
N VAL A 234 -39.73 -8.52 -6.43
CA VAL A 234 -40.39 -9.37 -7.42
C VAL A 234 -41.73 -9.79 -6.90
N THR A 235 -42.76 -9.70 -7.76
CA THR A 235 -44.09 -10.23 -7.49
C THR A 235 -44.52 -11.09 -8.65
N VAL A 236 -44.88 -12.35 -8.37
CA VAL A 236 -45.40 -13.30 -9.36
C VAL A 236 -46.66 -13.95 -8.85
N VAL A 237 -47.54 -14.27 -9.77
CA VAL A 237 -48.77 -15.03 -9.49
C VAL A 237 -48.85 -16.26 -10.38
N SER A 238 -49.35 -17.36 -9.81
CA SER A 238 -49.60 -18.61 -10.56
C SER A 238 -50.70 -18.42 -11.57
N THR A 239 -50.49 -18.93 -12.78
CA THR A 239 -51.51 -18.97 -13.84
C THR A 239 -51.95 -20.39 -14.08
N TRP A 240 -53.24 -20.55 -14.47
CA TRP A 240 -53.90 -21.87 -14.50
C TRP A 240 -54.70 -22.05 -15.77
N ILE A 241 -54.62 -23.29 -16.30
CA ILE A 241 -55.52 -23.75 -17.38
C ILE A 241 -56.49 -24.74 -16.75
N LYS A 242 -57.79 -24.45 -16.91
CA LYS A 242 -58.80 -25.39 -16.43
C LYS A 242 -58.76 -26.66 -17.23
N ALA A 243 -58.83 -27.81 -16.52
CA ALA A 243 -58.99 -29.09 -17.20
C ALA A 243 -60.35 -29.18 -17.91
N ASP A 244 -60.35 -29.78 -19.07
CA ASP A 244 -61.60 -30.04 -19.75
C ASP A 244 -62.44 -31.01 -18.86
N ALA A 245 -63.75 -30.83 -18.93
CA ALA A 245 -64.66 -31.69 -18.21
C ALA A 245 -64.45 -33.15 -18.64
N ASP A 246 -64.35 -34.07 -17.63
CA ASP A 246 -64.29 -35.48 -17.90
C ASP A 246 -65.65 -36.00 -18.32
N TYR A 247 -65.82 -36.27 -19.59
CA TYR A 247 -67.02 -36.83 -20.20
C TYR A 247 -67.01 -38.35 -20.24
N THR A 248 -66.07 -39.04 -19.60
CA THR A 248 -65.92 -40.51 -19.72
C THR A 248 -67.17 -41.24 -19.27
N GLU A 249 -67.66 -40.91 -18.05
CA GLU A 249 -68.90 -41.52 -17.52
C GLU A 249 -70.14 -41.15 -18.34
N TYR A 250 -70.22 -39.83 -18.74
CA TYR A 250 -71.31 -39.41 -19.61
C TYR A 250 -71.29 -40.13 -20.95
N LYS A 251 -70.18 -40.30 -21.61
CA LYS A 251 -70.06 -41.04 -22.89
C LYS A 251 -70.42 -42.52 -22.72
N ALA A 252 -69.99 -43.14 -21.61
CA ALA A 252 -70.34 -44.53 -21.30
C ALA A 252 -71.86 -44.68 -21.07
N ALA A 253 -72.44 -43.84 -20.25
CA ALA A 253 -73.91 -43.84 -20.00
C ALA A 253 -74.70 -43.58 -21.27
N ARG A 254 -74.27 -42.62 -22.07
CA ARG A 254 -74.89 -42.33 -23.36
C ARG A 254 -74.83 -43.53 -24.32
N ALA A 255 -73.69 -44.13 -24.51
CA ALA A 255 -73.49 -45.29 -25.36
C ALA A 255 -74.36 -46.47 -24.91
N HIS A 256 -74.48 -46.68 -23.57
CA HIS A 256 -75.36 -47.70 -23.02
C HIS A 256 -76.83 -47.44 -23.34
N ALA A 257 -77.28 -46.19 -23.13
CA ALA A 257 -78.66 -45.76 -23.48
C ALA A 257 -78.94 -45.89 -24.96
N GLU A 258 -78.03 -45.45 -25.83
CA GLU A 258 -78.17 -45.64 -27.29
C GLU A 258 -78.22 -47.05 -27.74
N GLY A 259 -77.47 -47.96 -27.02
CA GLY A 259 -77.60 -49.42 -27.24
C GLY A 259 -78.95 -49.98 -26.94
N ILE A 260 -79.58 -49.52 -25.82
CA ILE A 260 -80.92 -49.93 -25.44
C ILE A 260 -81.96 -49.46 -26.45
N VAL A 261 -81.88 -48.18 -26.88
CA VAL A 261 -82.85 -47.59 -27.87
C VAL A 261 -82.75 -48.29 -29.21
N ASN A 262 -81.57 -48.72 -29.62
CA ASN A 262 -81.34 -49.39 -30.91
C ASN A 262 -81.53 -50.91 -30.86
N ASP A 263 -81.83 -51.49 -29.69
CA ASP A 263 -82.04 -52.92 -29.56
C ASP A 263 -83.31 -53.31 -30.20
N SER A 264 -83.29 -54.17 -31.21
CA SER A 264 -84.40 -54.66 -31.95
C SER A 264 -85.31 -55.60 -31.15
N GLU A 265 -84.91 -56.02 -29.94
CA GLU A 265 -85.70 -56.85 -29.01
C GLU A 265 -86.74 -56.05 -28.18
N TYR A 266 -86.68 -54.68 -28.23
CA TYR A 266 -87.67 -53.80 -27.61
C TYR A 266 -88.36 -52.93 -28.65
N PRO A 267 -89.24 -53.55 -29.50
CA PRO A 267 -90.06 -52.81 -30.41
C PRO A 267 -91.20 -52.11 -29.63
N TYR A 268 -91.43 -50.86 -29.90
CA TYR A 268 -92.55 -50.08 -29.37
C TYR A 268 -93.91 -50.67 -29.83
#